data_b7507d397c8cbcfa3c5dd92182376514
#
_entry.id   b7507d397c8cbcfa3c5dd92182376514
#
_cell.length_a   1.000
_cell.length_b   1.000
_cell.length_c   1.000
_cell.angle_alpha   90.00
_cell.angle_beta   90.00
_cell.angle_gamma   90.00
#
_symmetry.space_group_name_H-M   'P 1'
#
loop_
_entity.id
_entity.type
_entity.pdbx_description
1 polymer ?
#
loop_
_entity_poly.entity_id
_entity_poly.type
_entity_poly.pdbx_seq_one_letter_code
_entity_poly.pdbx_strand_id
1 'polypeptide(L)'
;MHVLFSDRFKTREDPLKYLRGLSLSLFNLNPKEFPRELFGREKELDELVRFVKSRRWIAILGPRMVGKTSLIKAANVRLEKMGVKAIYVNLWGAKGTHGLLNALAQGLNTENSILQKIKGIADRTEGVSFGPGGISISLSKRPMTTMWDLLGAIGKQAGDCVIELDEVQELSTISGHLLKLLANIFNTHPNVIFILTGSMFGLMKTLLEPRSTSPMYGRSPAKLYLEPFTKEKSSEFLKKGFQECHEAITKEQIEEAVEKLDGIPGWLTLYGNNVAIRKLPHKKAMEETISEGTKITKDELEHFLQGRDRTTYLAALKVAATSARWKEIKAAIETRRTSVPNDATVQNALENLKAAMLINEKEGVYTIKDPMLRTLLLTSQIT
;
A
#
# COMPACT_ATOMS: atom_id res chain seq x y z
N MET A 1 40.71 -6.97 -23.98
CA MET A 1 39.41 -6.35 -23.70
C MET A 1 39.53 -5.52 -22.41
N HIS A 2 40.45 -4.58 -22.43
CA HIS A 2 40.88 -3.76 -21.27
C HIS A 2 41.28 -2.37 -21.74
N VAL A 3 40.44 -1.68 -22.48
CA VAL A 3 40.66 -0.26 -22.83
C VAL A 3 39.32 0.32 -23.26
N LEU A 4 38.47 0.78 -22.33
CA LEU A 4 37.36 1.71 -22.57
C LEU A 4 36.72 2.24 -21.25
N PHE A 5 37.45 2.13 -20.13
CA PHE A 5 36.93 2.62 -18.82
C PHE A 5 37.72 3.81 -18.24
N SER A 6 38.68 4.42 -18.99
CA SER A 6 39.63 5.35 -18.36
C SER A 6 39.39 6.84 -18.52
N ASP A 7 38.39 7.32 -19.28
CA ASP A 7 38.30 8.75 -19.60
C ASP A 7 37.06 9.52 -19.08
N ARG A 8 36.17 8.89 -18.30
CA ARG A 8 35.00 9.58 -17.67
C ARG A 8 35.10 9.83 -16.18
N PHE A 9 36.16 9.41 -15.48
CA PHE A 9 36.35 9.62 -14.05
C PHE A 9 37.52 10.55 -13.73
N LYS A 10 37.51 11.76 -14.28
CA LYS A 10 38.49 12.82 -13.91
C LYS A 10 37.98 13.80 -12.83
N THR A 11 36.88 13.53 -12.16
CA THR A 11 36.56 14.19 -10.89
C THR A 11 36.76 13.19 -9.75
N ARG A 12 37.61 13.55 -8.79
CA ARG A 12 37.93 12.76 -7.58
C ARG A 12 36.74 12.65 -6.62
N GLU A 13 35.58 12.18 -7.09
CA GLU A 13 34.49 11.81 -6.19
C GLU A 13 34.52 10.32 -5.97
N ASP A 14 34.50 9.93 -4.69
CA ASP A 14 34.48 8.56 -4.21
C ASP A 14 33.36 7.76 -4.91
N PRO A 15 33.65 6.68 -5.65
CA PRO A 15 32.61 5.82 -6.25
C PRO A 15 31.54 5.35 -5.27
N LEU A 16 31.90 5.17 -3.99
CA LEU A 16 30.98 4.81 -2.92
C LEU A 16 30.03 5.96 -2.57
N LYS A 17 30.47 7.21 -2.71
CA LYS A 17 29.62 8.39 -2.51
C LYS A 17 28.58 8.52 -3.63
N TYR A 18 28.98 8.24 -4.87
CA TYR A 18 28.07 8.18 -6.01
C TYR A 18 27.04 7.07 -5.87
N LEU A 19 27.44 5.86 -5.51
CA LEU A 19 26.54 4.73 -5.25
C LEU A 19 25.58 4.99 -4.07
N ARG A 20 26.06 5.64 -3.00
CA ARG A 20 25.22 6.11 -1.89
C ARG A 20 24.23 7.19 -2.34
N GLY A 21 24.61 8.10 -3.22
CA GLY A 21 23.73 9.11 -3.81
C GLY A 21 22.60 8.48 -4.61
N LEU A 22 22.89 7.49 -5.45
CA LEU A 22 21.88 6.75 -6.21
C LEU A 22 20.93 5.95 -5.30
N SER A 23 21.43 5.38 -4.20
CA SER A 23 20.62 4.68 -3.20
C SER A 23 19.63 5.60 -2.48
N LEU A 24 19.93 6.90 -2.39
CA LEU A 24 19.09 7.90 -1.72
C LEU A 24 18.26 8.74 -2.69
N SER A 25 18.34 8.48 -4.00
CA SER A 25 17.61 9.25 -5.01
C SER A 25 16.10 8.99 -4.97
N LEU A 26 15.32 9.97 -5.46
CA LEU A 26 13.88 9.81 -5.62
C LEU A 26 13.50 8.61 -6.52
N PHE A 27 14.40 8.21 -7.43
CA PHE A 27 14.20 7.11 -8.37
C PHE A 27 14.64 5.74 -7.85
N ASN A 28 15.01 5.62 -6.57
CA ASN A 28 15.17 4.32 -5.93
C ASN A 28 13.81 3.61 -5.82
N LEU A 29 13.73 2.36 -6.25
CA LEU A 29 12.47 1.57 -6.28
C LEU A 29 12.03 1.08 -4.89
N ASN A 30 12.94 1.05 -3.91
CA ASN A 30 12.58 0.68 -2.56
C ASN A 30 11.65 1.71 -1.91
N PRO A 31 10.75 1.30 -1.02
CA PRO A 31 9.98 2.24 -0.22
C PRO A 31 10.89 3.23 0.52
N LYS A 32 10.53 4.52 0.50
CA LYS A 32 11.30 5.56 1.18
C LYS A 32 11.22 5.35 2.69
N GLU A 33 12.37 5.41 3.36
CA GLU A 33 12.45 5.11 4.79
C GLU A 33 12.60 6.39 5.63
N PHE A 34 13.13 7.46 5.05
CA PHE A 34 13.37 8.69 5.80
C PHE A 34 12.47 9.84 5.32
N PRO A 35 12.05 10.76 6.24
CA PRO A 35 11.23 11.93 5.87
C PRO A 35 11.83 12.78 4.74
N ARG A 36 13.16 12.92 4.67
CA ARG A 36 13.86 13.68 3.64
C ARG A 36 13.76 13.07 2.23
N GLU A 37 13.44 11.78 2.15
CA GLU A 37 13.29 11.04 0.90
C GLU A 37 11.84 11.07 0.38
N LEU A 38 10.90 11.45 1.26
CA LEU A 38 9.50 11.63 0.90
C LEU A 38 9.31 12.97 0.19
N PHE A 39 9.02 12.90 -1.10
CA PHE A 39 8.69 14.09 -1.87
C PHE A 39 7.19 14.39 -1.77
N GLY A 40 6.88 15.61 -1.38
CA GLY A 40 5.54 16.17 -1.44
C GLY A 40 4.48 15.48 -0.60
N ARG A 41 4.87 14.88 0.54
CA ARG A 41 3.99 14.21 1.50
C ARG A 41 4.17 14.73 2.93
N GLU A 42 4.70 15.94 3.04
CA GLU A 42 5.02 16.57 4.33
C GLU A 42 3.76 16.73 5.18
N LYS A 43 2.66 17.19 4.56
CA LYS A 43 1.37 17.41 5.24
C LYS A 43 0.77 16.10 5.76
N GLU A 44 0.76 15.06 4.92
CA GLU A 44 0.25 13.75 5.29
C GLU A 44 1.11 13.10 6.38
N LEU A 45 2.43 13.30 6.33
CA LEU A 45 3.36 12.84 7.36
C LEU A 45 3.10 13.54 8.71
N ASP A 46 2.93 14.86 8.70
CA ASP A 46 2.63 15.64 9.89
C ASP A 46 1.27 15.24 10.49
N GLU A 47 0.28 15.01 9.65
CA GLU A 47 -1.04 14.58 10.07
C GLU A 47 -1.03 13.19 10.69
N LEU A 48 -0.32 12.23 10.09
CA LEU A 48 -0.14 10.88 10.62
C LEU A 48 0.51 10.94 12.02
N VAL A 49 1.62 11.66 12.17
CA VAL A 49 2.30 11.83 13.48
C VAL A 49 1.39 12.50 14.51
N ARG A 50 0.58 13.49 14.12
CA ARG A 50 -0.40 14.14 14.99
C ARG A 50 -1.47 13.16 15.48
N PHE A 51 -1.98 12.29 14.62
CA PHE A 51 -2.94 11.25 15.01
C PHE A 51 -2.34 10.25 16.00
N VAL A 52 -1.11 9.79 15.77
CA VAL A 52 -0.41 8.91 16.70
C VAL A 52 -0.23 9.58 18.07
N LYS A 53 0.18 10.86 18.11
CA LYS A 53 0.29 11.63 19.36
C LYS A 53 -1.03 11.71 20.15
N SER A 54 -2.14 11.77 19.44
CA SER A 54 -3.48 11.78 20.06
C SER A 54 -4.05 10.36 20.28
N ARG A 55 -3.22 9.32 20.16
CA ARG A 55 -3.59 7.90 20.31
C ARG A 55 -4.77 7.49 19.43
N ARG A 56 -4.92 8.13 18.28
CA ARG A 56 -5.98 7.83 17.34
C ARG A 56 -5.51 6.80 16.32
N TRP A 57 -6.30 5.76 16.12
CA TRP A 57 -6.07 4.80 15.04
C TRP A 57 -6.26 5.46 13.68
N ILE A 58 -5.51 5.00 12.67
CA ILE A 58 -5.43 5.65 11.37
C ILE A 58 -5.60 4.60 10.28
N ALA A 59 -6.39 4.93 9.26
CA ALA A 59 -6.44 4.20 8.01
C ALA A 59 -5.86 5.07 6.89
N ILE A 60 -4.77 4.62 6.31
CA ILE A 60 -4.12 5.28 5.16
C ILE A 60 -4.71 4.66 3.89
N LEU A 61 -5.40 5.48 3.12
CA LEU A 61 -6.14 5.11 1.93
C LEU A 61 -5.49 5.74 0.70
N GLY A 62 -5.60 5.09 -0.43
CA GLY A 62 -5.08 5.60 -1.69
C GLY A 62 -4.82 4.49 -2.69
N PRO A 63 -4.71 4.81 -3.98
CA PRO A 63 -4.44 3.82 -5.01
C PRO A 63 -3.11 3.10 -4.77
N ARG A 64 -2.89 2.03 -5.52
CA ARG A 64 -1.61 1.36 -5.50
C ARG A 64 -0.50 2.29 -5.97
N MET A 65 0.74 2.03 -5.52
CA MET A 65 1.94 2.79 -5.90
C MET A 65 1.91 4.29 -5.55
N VAL A 66 0.91 4.74 -4.74
CA VAL A 66 0.81 6.15 -4.30
C VAL A 66 1.76 6.50 -3.15
N GLY A 67 2.41 5.49 -2.54
CA GLY A 67 3.44 5.68 -1.51
C GLY A 67 2.98 5.46 -0.06
N LYS A 68 1.92 4.66 0.19
CA LYS A 68 1.42 4.34 1.56
C LYS A 68 2.51 3.76 2.46
N THR A 69 3.19 2.72 2.01
CA THR A 69 4.28 2.07 2.77
C THR A 69 5.46 3.01 3.02
N SER A 70 5.80 3.87 2.05
CA SER A 70 6.86 4.89 2.22
C SER A 70 6.48 5.92 3.29
N LEU A 71 5.21 6.34 3.32
CA LEU A 71 4.72 7.28 4.33
C LEU A 71 4.84 6.68 5.75
N ILE A 72 4.45 5.43 5.93
CA ILE A 72 4.55 4.70 7.20
C ILE A 72 6.02 4.61 7.65
N LYS A 73 6.89 4.11 6.79
CA LYS A 73 8.32 3.97 7.13
C LYS A 73 8.98 5.30 7.49
N ALA A 74 8.68 6.36 6.76
CA ALA A 74 9.18 7.69 7.09
C ALA A 74 8.59 8.24 8.39
N ALA A 75 7.33 7.92 8.71
CA ALA A 75 6.71 8.28 9.97
C ALA A 75 7.41 7.60 11.14
N ASN A 76 7.84 6.34 11.00
CA ASN A 76 8.52 5.57 12.06
C ASN A 76 9.78 6.28 12.55
N VAL A 77 10.54 6.92 11.67
CA VAL A 77 11.72 7.71 12.05
C VAL A 77 11.35 8.88 12.96
N ARG A 78 10.19 9.52 12.74
CA ARG A 78 9.71 10.60 13.61
C ARG A 78 9.14 10.07 14.91
N LEU A 79 8.41 8.96 14.85
CA LEU A 79 7.79 8.30 16.01
C LEU A 79 8.86 7.76 16.96
N GLU A 80 9.91 7.16 16.43
CA GLU A 80 11.03 6.66 17.23
C GLU A 80 11.74 7.78 18.02
N LYS A 81 11.94 8.96 17.42
CA LYS A 81 12.47 10.15 18.11
C LYS A 81 11.58 10.64 19.24
N MET A 82 10.31 10.25 19.24
CA MET A 82 9.33 10.55 20.29
C MET A 82 9.19 9.42 21.31
N GLY A 83 10.01 8.36 21.20
CA GLY A 83 9.95 7.19 22.06
C GLY A 83 8.82 6.19 21.72
N VAL A 84 8.10 6.40 20.62
CA VAL A 84 7.06 5.50 20.14
C VAL A 84 7.68 4.46 19.21
N LYS A 85 7.52 3.18 19.53
CA LYS A 85 8.02 2.07 18.72
C LYS A 85 6.95 1.59 17.74
N ALA A 86 7.37 1.13 16.56
CA ALA A 86 6.47 0.65 15.52
C ALA A 86 6.78 -0.82 15.16
N ILE A 87 5.72 -1.63 15.07
CA ILE A 87 5.76 -3.01 14.60
C ILE A 87 5.11 -3.04 13.23
N TYR A 88 5.91 -3.20 12.18
CA TYR A 88 5.41 -3.33 10.81
C TYR A 88 5.00 -4.77 10.53
N VAL A 89 3.75 -4.95 10.12
CA VAL A 89 3.13 -6.24 9.83
C VAL A 89 2.66 -6.26 8.39
N ASN A 90 3.43 -6.90 7.52
CA ASN A 90 3.06 -7.10 6.13
C ASN A 90 2.07 -8.25 6.01
N LEU A 91 0.87 -7.96 5.55
CA LEU A 91 -0.20 -8.95 5.40
C LEU A 91 -0.35 -9.49 3.98
N TRP A 92 0.49 -9.09 3.05
CA TRP A 92 0.43 -9.59 1.67
C TRP A 92 0.53 -11.13 1.64
N GLY A 93 -0.51 -11.77 1.12
CA GLY A 93 -0.64 -13.23 1.09
C GLY A 93 -0.94 -13.91 2.43
N ALA A 94 -1.13 -13.15 3.51
CA ALA A 94 -1.52 -13.70 4.81
C ALA A 94 -2.96 -14.22 4.77
N LYS A 95 -3.16 -15.51 4.97
CA LYS A 95 -4.49 -16.12 4.96
C LYS A 95 -4.91 -16.55 6.37
N GLY A 96 -6.11 -16.10 6.76
CA GLY A 96 -6.71 -16.51 8.03
C GLY A 96 -5.92 -16.03 9.27
N THR A 97 -6.26 -16.57 10.42
CA THR A 97 -5.69 -16.16 11.72
C THR A 97 -4.23 -16.57 11.86
N HIS A 98 -3.83 -17.74 11.34
CA HIS A 98 -2.43 -18.17 11.37
C HIS A 98 -1.54 -17.28 10.50
N GLY A 99 -2.03 -16.85 9.32
CA GLY A 99 -1.30 -15.91 8.48
C GLY A 99 -1.05 -14.58 9.19
N LEU A 100 -2.06 -14.05 9.87
CA LEU A 100 -1.93 -12.83 10.68
C LEU A 100 -0.95 -13.01 11.84
N LEU A 101 -1.01 -14.13 12.57
CA LEU A 101 -0.08 -14.44 13.66
C LEU A 101 1.37 -14.51 13.18
N ASN A 102 1.61 -15.21 12.07
CA ASN A 102 2.95 -15.31 11.50
C ASN A 102 3.48 -13.94 11.04
N ALA A 103 2.63 -13.12 10.42
CA ALA A 103 3.02 -11.77 10.01
C ALA A 103 3.35 -10.89 11.24
N LEU A 104 2.56 -10.98 12.33
CA LEU A 104 2.86 -10.27 13.58
C LEU A 104 4.18 -10.75 14.20
N ALA A 105 4.44 -12.05 14.23
CA ALA A 105 5.69 -12.60 14.74
C ALA A 105 6.91 -12.11 13.93
N GLN A 106 6.79 -12.07 12.60
CA GLN A 106 7.83 -11.49 11.72
C GLN A 106 8.06 -10.00 12.04
N GLY A 107 7.00 -9.21 12.19
CA GLY A 107 7.11 -7.80 12.58
C GLY A 107 7.78 -7.62 13.95
N LEU A 108 7.43 -8.46 14.94
CA LEU A 108 8.06 -8.44 16.26
C LEU A 108 9.56 -8.79 16.21
N ASN A 109 9.95 -9.68 15.31
CA ASN A 109 11.37 -10.05 15.14
C ASN A 109 12.22 -8.90 14.60
N THR A 110 11.62 -7.92 13.93
CA THR A 110 12.33 -6.71 13.49
C THR A 110 12.41 -5.64 14.58
N GLU A 111 11.51 -5.67 15.59
CA GLU A 111 11.49 -4.70 16.71
C GLU A 111 11.94 -5.37 18.02
N ASN A 112 13.25 -5.64 18.09
CA ASN A 112 13.86 -6.36 19.20
C ASN A 112 13.59 -5.75 20.59
N SER A 113 13.42 -4.44 20.69
CA SER A 113 13.16 -3.76 21.96
C SER A 113 11.81 -4.14 22.57
N ILE A 114 10.78 -4.31 21.75
CA ILE A 114 9.46 -4.79 22.17
C ILE A 114 9.54 -6.30 22.44
N LEU A 115 10.17 -7.05 21.54
CA LEU A 115 10.32 -8.50 21.65
C LEU A 115 10.91 -8.92 23.00
N GLN A 116 11.99 -8.28 23.44
CA GLN A 116 12.62 -8.57 24.73
C GLN A 116 11.70 -8.27 25.93
N LYS A 117 10.92 -7.20 25.86
CA LYS A 117 9.98 -6.83 26.93
C LYS A 117 8.84 -7.85 27.08
N ILE A 118 8.32 -8.39 25.99
CA ILE A 118 7.18 -9.32 26.02
C ILE A 118 7.58 -10.77 26.18
N LYS A 119 8.88 -11.12 26.06
CA LYS A 119 9.39 -12.49 26.05
C LYS A 119 8.85 -13.34 27.19
N GLY A 120 8.93 -12.87 28.43
CA GLY A 120 8.50 -13.62 29.61
C GLY A 120 7.00 -13.92 29.69
N ILE A 121 6.16 -13.12 29.00
CA ILE A 121 4.72 -13.35 28.87
C ILE A 121 4.46 -14.26 27.67
N ALA A 122 5.09 -13.98 26.56
CA ALA A 122 4.87 -14.70 25.30
C ALA A 122 5.38 -16.16 25.36
N ASP A 123 6.43 -16.46 26.15
CA ASP A 123 6.90 -17.85 26.43
C ASP A 123 5.82 -18.73 27.08
N ARG A 124 4.83 -18.13 27.72
CA ARG A 124 3.70 -18.84 28.35
C ARG A 124 2.46 -18.92 27.45
N THR A 125 2.54 -18.31 26.28
CA THR A 125 1.41 -18.26 25.32
C THR A 125 1.43 -19.51 24.45
N GLU A 126 0.30 -20.21 24.36
CA GLU A 126 0.15 -21.42 23.54
C GLU A 126 0.55 -21.16 22.08
N GLY A 127 1.41 -22.01 21.54
CA GLY A 127 1.84 -21.94 20.15
C GLY A 127 2.90 -20.88 19.87
N VAL A 128 3.47 -20.25 20.90
CA VAL A 128 4.57 -19.30 20.79
C VAL A 128 5.85 -19.93 21.32
N SER A 129 6.94 -19.76 20.61
CA SER A 129 8.27 -20.21 21.05
C SER A 129 9.33 -19.18 20.72
N PHE A 130 10.38 -19.11 21.55
CA PHE A 130 11.52 -18.24 21.36
C PHE A 130 12.78 -19.06 21.11
N GLY A 131 13.53 -18.68 20.07
CA GLY A 131 14.79 -19.29 19.71
C GLY A 131 15.85 -18.24 19.37
N PRO A 132 17.04 -18.67 18.88
CA PRO A 132 18.08 -17.75 18.43
C PRO A 132 17.63 -16.79 17.30
N GLY A 133 16.63 -17.19 16.51
CA GLY A 133 16.06 -16.39 15.42
C GLY A 133 14.88 -15.47 15.85
N GLY A 134 14.58 -15.41 17.17
CA GLY A 134 13.47 -14.60 17.67
C GLY A 134 12.21 -15.42 18.01
N ILE A 135 11.04 -14.79 17.88
CA ILE A 135 9.74 -15.41 18.12
C ILE A 135 9.31 -16.21 16.87
N SER A 136 8.77 -17.40 17.10
CA SER A 136 8.12 -18.23 16.08
C SER A 136 6.76 -18.72 16.56
N ILE A 137 5.84 -18.90 15.61
CA ILE A 137 4.48 -19.38 15.87
C ILE A 137 4.38 -20.81 15.34
N SER A 138 4.08 -21.75 16.22
CA SER A 138 3.68 -23.11 15.84
C SER A 138 2.17 -23.15 15.56
N LEU A 139 1.67 -24.27 15.01
CA LEU A 139 0.23 -24.48 14.80
C LEU A 139 -0.48 -24.45 16.16
N SER A 140 -1.05 -23.29 16.51
CA SER A 140 -1.88 -23.13 17.70
C SER A 140 -3.29 -23.67 17.42
N LYS A 141 -3.84 -24.43 18.39
CA LYS A 141 -5.23 -24.86 18.34
C LYS A 141 -6.22 -23.68 18.54
N ARG A 142 -5.74 -22.56 19.12
CA ARG A 142 -6.54 -21.37 19.43
C ARG A 142 -5.85 -20.09 18.95
N PRO A 143 -5.67 -19.92 17.63
CA PRO A 143 -4.85 -18.82 17.08
C PRO A 143 -5.37 -17.41 17.45
N MET A 144 -6.68 -17.24 17.65
CA MET A 144 -7.21 -15.94 18.10
C MET A 144 -6.88 -15.66 19.57
N THR A 145 -6.82 -16.68 20.44
CA THR A 145 -6.39 -16.52 21.83
C THR A 145 -4.92 -16.15 21.86
N THR A 146 -4.09 -16.86 21.10
CA THR A 146 -2.64 -16.53 20.95
C THR A 146 -2.44 -15.09 20.48
N MET A 147 -3.20 -14.64 19.49
CA MET A 147 -3.16 -13.26 19.01
C MET A 147 -3.52 -12.26 20.12
N TRP A 148 -4.57 -12.56 20.86
CA TRP A 148 -5.00 -11.77 22.01
C TRP A 148 -3.92 -11.62 23.07
N ASP A 149 -3.29 -12.74 23.46
CA ASP A 149 -2.25 -12.77 24.48
C ASP A 149 -1.01 -11.98 24.05
N LEU A 150 -0.61 -12.11 22.77
CA LEU A 150 0.50 -11.34 22.22
C LEU A 150 0.21 -9.83 22.19
N LEU A 151 -0.95 -9.42 21.69
CA LEU A 151 -1.34 -8.00 21.66
C LEU A 151 -1.51 -7.45 23.09
N GLY A 152 -2.05 -8.25 24.02
CA GLY A 152 -2.13 -7.90 25.43
C GLY A 152 -0.76 -7.74 26.10
N ALA A 153 0.21 -8.61 25.75
CA ALA A 153 1.58 -8.50 26.24
C ALA A 153 2.25 -7.21 25.70
N ILE A 154 2.07 -6.91 24.42
CA ILE A 154 2.55 -5.66 23.82
C ILE A 154 1.93 -4.46 24.56
N GLY A 155 0.62 -4.44 24.73
CA GLY A 155 -0.08 -3.34 25.41
C GLY A 155 0.38 -3.11 26.86
N LYS A 156 0.74 -4.18 27.58
CA LYS A 156 1.20 -4.08 28.97
C LYS A 156 2.67 -3.66 29.11
N GLN A 157 3.52 -4.03 28.13
CA GLN A 157 4.99 -3.96 28.31
C GLN A 157 5.67 -2.95 27.37
N ALA A 158 5.07 -2.65 26.20
CA ALA A 158 5.75 -1.86 25.17
C ALA A 158 5.75 -0.34 25.43
N GLY A 159 4.86 0.16 26.30
CA GLY A 159 4.57 1.59 26.37
C GLY A 159 3.70 2.03 25.18
N ASP A 160 3.80 3.29 24.77
CA ASP A 160 3.12 3.74 23.55
C ASP A 160 3.78 3.08 22.32
N CYS A 161 3.00 2.32 21.56
CA CYS A 161 3.48 1.62 20.38
C CYS A 161 2.45 1.66 19.24
N VAL A 162 2.96 1.58 18.03
CA VAL A 162 2.19 1.50 16.79
C VAL A 162 2.28 0.09 16.23
N ILE A 163 1.15 -0.48 15.82
CA ILE A 163 1.09 -1.72 15.04
C ILE A 163 0.57 -1.35 13.66
N GLU A 164 1.40 -1.56 12.66
CA GLU A 164 1.16 -1.19 11.27
C GLU A 164 0.72 -2.42 10.50
N LEU A 165 -0.57 -2.51 10.20
CA LEU A 165 -1.13 -3.58 9.38
C LEU A 165 -1.19 -3.12 7.92
N ASP A 166 -0.25 -3.58 7.11
CA ASP A 166 -0.19 -3.25 5.68
C ASP A 166 -0.98 -4.30 4.86
N GLU A 167 -1.86 -3.84 3.97
CA GLU A 167 -2.76 -4.64 3.13
C GLU A 167 -3.82 -5.41 3.94
N VAL A 168 -4.56 -4.74 4.84
CA VAL A 168 -5.53 -5.37 5.75
C VAL A 168 -6.69 -6.10 5.06
N GLN A 169 -6.98 -5.84 3.78
CA GLN A 169 -8.01 -6.57 3.03
C GLN A 169 -7.70 -8.06 2.88
N GLU A 170 -6.43 -8.49 3.02
CA GLU A 170 -6.04 -9.90 3.04
C GLU A 170 -6.73 -10.69 4.16
N LEU A 171 -7.11 -10.02 5.23
CA LEU A 171 -7.75 -10.60 6.40
C LEU A 171 -9.28 -10.63 6.33
N SER A 172 -9.88 -10.38 5.17
CA SER A 172 -11.34 -10.32 5.00
C SER A 172 -12.07 -11.61 5.45
N THR A 173 -11.43 -12.79 5.32
CA THR A 173 -12.00 -14.08 5.73
C THR A 173 -12.17 -14.24 7.24
N ILE A 174 -11.42 -13.49 8.04
CA ILE A 174 -11.48 -13.53 9.52
C ILE A 174 -12.03 -12.23 10.11
N SER A 175 -12.65 -11.39 9.30
CA SER A 175 -13.09 -10.05 9.68
C SER A 175 -13.91 -10.00 10.97
N GLY A 176 -14.87 -10.92 11.16
CA GLY A 176 -15.71 -10.96 12.35
C GLY A 176 -14.95 -11.17 13.67
N HIS A 177 -13.97 -12.08 13.67
CA HIS A 177 -13.12 -12.33 14.85
C HIS A 177 -12.12 -11.19 15.08
N LEU A 178 -11.53 -10.69 14.00
CA LEU A 178 -10.59 -9.60 14.07
C LEU A 178 -11.23 -8.31 14.57
N LEU A 179 -12.45 -7.97 14.13
CA LEU A 179 -13.17 -6.79 14.63
C LEU A 179 -13.43 -6.85 16.13
N LYS A 180 -13.76 -8.04 16.68
CA LYS A 180 -13.93 -8.23 18.13
C LYS A 180 -12.60 -8.04 18.86
N LEU A 181 -11.52 -8.60 18.33
CA LEU A 181 -10.17 -8.44 18.89
C LEU A 181 -9.76 -6.97 18.91
N LEU A 182 -9.88 -6.28 17.79
CA LEU A 182 -9.54 -4.87 17.65
C LEU A 182 -10.36 -3.98 18.59
N ALA A 183 -11.68 -4.21 18.67
CA ALA A 183 -12.54 -3.46 19.58
C ALA A 183 -12.16 -3.64 21.05
N ASN A 184 -11.71 -4.83 21.43
CA ASN A 184 -11.26 -5.07 22.79
C ASN A 184 -9.91 -4.38 23.06
N ILE A 185 -8.91 -4.51 22.17
CA ILE A 185 -7.61 -3.81 22.29
C ILE A 185 -7.83 -2.30 22.39
N PHE A 186 -8.73 -1.75 21.59
CA PHE A 186 -9.09 -0.34 21.65
C PHE A 186 -9.54 0.09 23.06
N ASN A 187 -10.32 -0.75 23.75
CA ASN A 187 -10.84 -0.46 25.07
C ASN A 187 -9.82 -0.72 26.20
N THR A 188 -8.95 -1.73 26.05
CA THR A 188 -8.11 -2.23 27.14
C THR A 188 -6.66 -1.74 27.08
N HIS A 189 -6.19 -1.38 25.87
CA HIS A 189 -4.80 -0.97 25.62
C HIS A 189 -4.75 0.30 24.77
N PRO A 190 -5.11 1.49 25.33
CA PRO A 190 -5.15 2.75 24.58
C PRO A 190 -3.77 3.23 24.12
N ASN A 191 -2.71 2.64 24.62
CA ASN A 191 -1.32 2.86 24.20
C ASN A 191 -0.93 2.06 22.95
N VAL A 192 -1.77 1.12 22.47
CA VAL A 192 -1.57 0.38 21.23
C VAL A 192 -2.36 1.07 20.11
N ILE A 193 -1.66 1.70 19.19
CA ILE A 193 -2.24 2.47 18.10
C ILE A 193 -2.12 1.66 16.82
N PHE A 194 -3.23 1.46 16.09
CA PHE A 194 -3.18 0.79 14.81
C PHE A 194 -3.10 1.79 13.66
N ILE A 195 -2.14 1.57 12.76
CA ILE A 195 -2.08 2.16 11.43
C ILE A 195 -2.45 1.05 10.44
N LEU A 196 -3.49 1.29 9.66
CA LEU A 196 -4.05 0.33 8.72
C LEU A 196 -3.85 0.85 7.31
N THR A 197 -3.33 0.03 6.40
CA THR A 197 -3.30 0.37 4.99
C THR A 197 -4.07 -0.65 4.17
N GLY A 198 -4.47 -0.24 3.00
CA GLY A 198 -5.16 -1.10 2.05
C GLY A 198 -6.19 -0.35 1.23
N SER A 199 -6.88 -1.09 0.39
CA SER A 199 -8.02 -0.59 -0.36
C SER A 199 -9.29 -0.59 0.50
N MET A 200 -10.22 0.32 0.19
CA MET A 200 -11.42 0.58 1.01
C MET A 200 -12.54 -0.47 0.81
N PHE A 201 -12.17 -1.74 0.62
CA PHE A 201 -13.15 -2.83 0.53
C PHE A 201 -12.96 -3.89 1.64
N GLY A 202 -13.90 -4.81 1.76
CA GLY A 202 -13.82 -5.89 2.74
C GLY A 202 -13.67 -5.37 4.16
N LEU A 203 -12.64 -5.83 4.86
CA LEU A 203 -12.37 -5.47 6.25
C LEU A 203 -12.17 -3.97 6.44
N MET A 204 -11.46 -3.28 5.55
CA MET A 204 -11.23 -1.84 5.65
C MET A 204 -12.55 -1.06 5.62
N LYS A 205 -13.48 -1.39 4.71
CA LYS A 205 -14.80 -0.76 4.67
C LYS A 205 -15.55 -0.96 5.98
N THR A 206 -15.51 -2.17 6.54
CA THR A 206 -16.19 -2.48 7.81
C THR A 206 -15.58 -1.73 9.00
N LEU A 207 -14.27 -1.48 8.99
CA LEU A 207 -13.58 -0.70 10.01
C LEU A 207 -13.91 0.80 9.93
N LEU A 208 -14.02 1.33 8.72
CA LEU A 208 -14.24 2.75 8.48
C LEU A 208 -15.70 3.17 8.51
N GLU A 209 -16.59 2.24 8.17
CA GLU A 209 -18.06 2.44 8.10
C GLU A 209 -18.77 1.31 8.87
N PRO A 210 -18.52 1.18 10.18
CA PRO A 210 -19.09 0.08 10.95
C PRO A 210 -20.62 0.26 11.11
N ARG A 211 -21.35 -0.81 10.84
CA ARG A 211 -22.79 -0.87 11.15
C ARG A 211 -23.01 -0.78 12.66
N SER A 212 -24.21 -0.38 13.10
CA SER A 212 -24.56 -0.28 14.54
C SER A 212 -24.34 -1.57 15.32
N THR A 213 -24.42 -2.73 14.65
CA THR A 213 -24.16 -4.07 15.23
C THR A 213 -22.67 -4.44 15.27
N SER A 214 -21.80 -3.65 14.69
CA SER A 214 -20.34 -3.92 14.66
C SER A 214 -19.69 -3.68 16.01
N PRO A 215 -18.76 -4.54 16.47
CA PRO A 215 -17.92 -4.25 17.63
C PRO A 215 -17.14 -2.94 17.54
N MET A 216 -16.85 -2.47 16.32
CA MET A 216 -16.12 -1.22 16.03
C MET A 216 -17.03 0.01 15.90
N TYR A 217 -18.34 -0.12 16.15
CA TYR A 217 -19.24 1.05 16.09
C TYR A 217 -18.80 2.14 17.06
N GLY A 218 -18.67 3.37 16.55
CA GLY A 218 -18.14 4.51 17.33
C GLY A 218 -16.61 4.51 17.53
N ARG A 219 -15.86 3.55 16.94
CA ARG A 219 -14.40 3.39 17.07
C ARG A 219 -13.68 3.41 15.72
N SER A 220 -14.23 4.11 14.75
CA SER A 220 -13.65 4.15 13.41
C SER A 220 -12.29 4.85 13.42
N PRO A 221 -11.27 4.30 12.72
CA PRO A 221 -10.01 4.97 12.50
C PRO A 221 -10.17 6.32 11.78
N ALA A 222 -9.24 7.25 12.01
CA ALA A 222 -9.12 8.45 11.21
C ALA A 222 -8.73 8.07 9.78
N LYS A 223 -9.32 8.74 8.79
CA LYS A 223 -9.00 8.50 7.38
C LYS A 223 -7.91 9.47 6.93
N LEU A 224 -6.83 8.96 6.38
CA LEU A 224 -5.76 9.73 5.75
C LEU A 224 -5.67 9.31 4.28
N TYR A 225 -6.03 10.20 3.37
CA TYR A 225 -6.03 9.91 1.94
C TYR A 225 -4.72 10.34 1.29
N LEU A 226 -4.10 9.44 0.54
CA LEU A 226 -2.98 9.73 -0.35
C LEU A 226 -3.49 9.80 -1.78
N GLU A 227 -3.55 11.03 -2.31
CA GLU A 227 -3.93 11.26 -3.70
C GLU A 227 -2.70 11.19 -4.62
N PRO A 228 -2.88 10.83 -5.92
CA PRO A 228 -1.83 11.03 -6.92
C PRO A 228 -1.32 12.48 -6.92
N PHE A 229 -0.11 12.70 -7.38
CA PHE A 229 0.44 14.05 -7.53
C PHE A 229 -0.32 14.82 -8.61
N THR A 230 -0.43 16.14 -8.45
CA THR A 230 -0.87 17.02 -9.54
C THR A 230 0.18 17.00 -10.67
N LYS A 231 -0.19 17.51 -11.85
CA LYS A 231 0.74 17.61 -12.98
C LYS A 231 1.98 18.42 -12.64
N GLU A 232 1.80 19.54 -11.94
CA GLU A 232 2.88 20.40 -11.48
C GLU A 232 3.82 19.66 -10.54
N LYS A 233 3.24 18.98 -9.53
CA LYS A 233 4.02 18.22 -8.54
C LYS A 233 4.74 17.03 -9.16
N SER A 234 4.13 16.36 -10.15
CA SER A 234 4.75 15.28 -10.93
C SER A 234 5.95 15.79 -11.73
N SER A 235 5.81 16.96 -12.37
CA SER A 235 6.90 17.61 -13.10
C SER A 235 8.05 17.99 -12.16
N GLU A 236 7.75 18.55 -10.99
CA GLU A 236 8.75 18.87 -9.97
C GLU A 236 9.46 17.62 -9.45
N PHE A 237 8.69 16.54 -9.19
CA PHE A 237 9.25 15.25 -8.77
C PHE A 237 10.26 14.71 -9.77
N LEU A 238 9.89 14.67 -11.06
CA LEU A 238 10.77 14.19 -12.12
C LEU A 238 12.00 15.09 -12.27
N LYS A 239 11.83 16.43 -12.34
CA LYS A 239 12.96 17.37 -12.43
C LYS A 239 13.95 17.16 -11.28
N LYS A 240 13.45 17.09 -10.05
CA LYS A 240 14.29 16.87 -8.87
C LYS A 240 15.01 15.52 -8.92
N GLY A 241 14.31 14.45 -9.26
CA GLY A 241 14.90 13.11 -9.35
C GLY A 241 15.98 13.00 -10.42
N PHE A 242 15.78 13.61 -11.60
CA PHE A 242 16.81 13.67 -12.64
C PHE A 242 18.00 14.53 -12.23
N GLN A 243 17.77 15.65 -11.54
CA GLN A 243 18.83 16.47 -10.99
C GLN A 243 19.66 15.71 -9.95
N GLU A 244 19.04 14.97 -9.04
CA GLU A 244 19.73 14.12 -8.06
C GLU A 244 20.59 13.03 -8.73
N CYS A 245 20.14 12.51 -9.88
CA CYS A 245 20.84 11.49 -10.65
C CYS A 245 21.87 12.10 -11.65
N HIS A 246 22.02 13.41 -11.73
CA HIS A 246 22.85 14.10 -12.73
C HIS A 246 22.53 13.67 -14.18
N GLU A 247 21.25 13.44 -14.47
CA GLU A 247 20.77 13.00 -15.78
C GLU A 247 20.01 14.13 -16.47
N ALA A 248 20.30 14.34 -17.75
CA ALA A 248 19.60 15.34 -18.56
C ALA A 248 18.25 14.78 -19.05
N ILE A 249 17.22 15.60 -18.98
CA ILE A 249 15.90 15.32 -19.52
C ILE A 249 15.29 16.58 -20.11
N THR A 250 14.57 16.46 -21.22
CA THR A 250 13.92 17.63 -21.83
C THR A 250 12.54 17.88 -21.20
N LYS A 251 12.03 19.09 -21.40
CA LYS A 251 10.71 19.48 -20.92
C LYS A 251 9.60 18.63 -21.52
N GLU A 252 9.69 18.34 -22.82
CA GLU A 252 8.72 17.53 -23.57
C GLU A 252 8.69 16.09 -23.05
N GLN A 253 9.84 15.52 -22.70
CA GLN A 253 9.93 14.18 -22.10
C GLN A 253 9.28 14.12 -20.71
N ILE A 254 9.44 15.17 -19.91
CA ILE A 254 8.75 15.27 -18.61
C ILE A 254 7.24 15.39 -18.82
N GLU A 255 6.79 16.24 -19.73
CA GLU A 255 5.37 16.44 -20.01
C GLU A 255 4.71 15.15 -20.49
N GLU A 256 5.35 14.42 -21.42
CA GLU A 256 4.88 13.10 -21.86
C GLU A 256 4.80 12.10 -20.71
N ALA A 257 5.82 12.05 -19.84
CA ALA A 257 5.82 11.14 -18.70
C ALA A 257 4.72 11.48 -17.69
N VAL A 258 4.50 12.76 -17.40
CA VAL A 258 3.44 13.22 -16.50
C VAL A 258 2.05 12.88 -17.05
N GLU A 259 1.84 13.05 -18.37
CA GLU A 259 0.57 12.74 -19.01
C GLU A 259 0.26 11.24 -19.00
N LYS A 260 1.26 10.39 -19.33
CA LYS A 260 1.07 8.94 -19.43
C LYS A 260 1.02 8.22 -18.08
N LEU A 261 1.71 8.73 -17.04
CA LEU A 261 1.82 8.10 -15.73
C LEU A 261 0.86 8.69 -14.68
N ASP A 262 0.14 9.75 -15.03
CA ASP A 262 -1.01 10.36 -14.34
C ASP A 262 -0.80 10.57 -12.83
N GLY A 263 0.38 11.08 -12.46
CA GLY A 263 0.69 11.51 -11.08
C GLY A 263 0.91 10.41 -10.05
N ILE A 264 0.92 9.14 -10.43
CA ILE A 264 1.20 8.05 -9.47
C ILE A 264 2.69 7.96 -9.19
N PRO A 265 3.14 8.28 -7.94
CA PRO A 265 4.57 8.41 -7.61
C PRO A 265 5.39 7.16 -7.96
N GLY A 266 4.83 5.98 -7.75
CA GLY A 266 5.52 4.73 -8.05
C GLY A 266 5.81 4.54 -9.54
N TRP A 267 4.88 4.92 -10.42
CA TRP A 267 5.12 4.86 -11.87
C TRP A 267 6.12 5.92 -12.33
N LEU A 268 6.06 7.13 -11.74
CA LEU A 268 7.06 8.18 -11.99
C LEU A 268 8.45 7.74 -11.52
N THR A 269 8.54 7.07 -10.36
CA THR A 269 9.79 6.50 -9.83
C THR A 269 10.35 5.43 -10.77
N LEU A 270 9.50 4.50 -11.24
CA LEU A 270 9.91 3.44 -12.15
C LEU A 270 10.42 4.00 -13.48
N TYR A 271 9.72 4.98 -14.05
CA TYR A 271 10.18 5.67 -15.24
C TYR A 271 11.53 6.37 -15.03
N GLY A 272 11.65 7.16 -13.95
CA GLY A 272 12.90 7.84 -13.61
C GLY A 272 14.06 6.87 -13.38
N ASN A 273 13.78 5.71 -12.75
CA ASN A 273 14.78 4.64 -12.59
C ASN A 273 15.21 4.07 -13.94
N ASN A 274 14.26 3.78 -14.83
CA ASN A 274 14.56 3.26 -16.17
C ASN A 274 15.46 4.23 -16.98
N VAL A 275 15.18 5.53 -16.92
CA VAL A 275 16.03 6.54 -17.61
C VAL A 275 17.35 6.76 -16.89
N ALA A 276 17.30 7.12 -15.60
CA ALA A 276 18.48 7.66 -14.90
C ALA A 276 19.41 6.55 -14.36
N ILE A 277 18.88 5.42 -13.94
CA ILE A 277 19.67 4.34 -13.34
C ILE A 277 20.00 3.27 -14.39
N ARG A 278 18.98 2.78 -15.12
CA ARG A 278 19.17 1.75 -16.17
C ARG A 278 19.67 2.33 -17.49
N LYS A 279 19.73 3.67 -17.61
CA LYS A 279 20.24 4.39 -18.81
C LYS A 279 19.49 4.05 -20.09
N LEU A 280 18.19 3.80 -19.98
CA LEU A 280 17.37 3.54 -21.16
C LEU A 280 16.99 4.88 -21.84
N PRO A 281 16.99 4.93 -23.18
CA PRO A 281 16.42 6.08 -23.91
C PRO A 281 14.96 6.30 -23.50
N HIS A 282 14.52 7.56 -23.49
CA HIS A 282 13.19 7.99 -23.04
C HIS A 282 12.04 7.08 -23.55
N LYS A 283 11.96 6.83 -24.86
CA LYS A 283 10.89 5.99 -25.44
C LYS A 283 10.89 4.58 -24.89
N LYS A 284 12.07 3.96 -24.83
CA LYS A 284 12.24 2.60 -24.30
C LYS A 284 11.95 2.55 -22.80
N ALA A 285 12.37 3.55 -22.04
CA ALA A 285 12.07 3.67 -20.62
C ALA A 285 10.55 3.75 -20.37
N MET A 286 9.81 4.51 -21.20
CA MET A 286 8.36 4.61 -21.12
C MET A 286 7.68 3.27 -21.45
N GLU A 287 8.09 2.61 -22.54
CA GLU A 287 7.57 1.29 -22.92
C GLU A 287 7.78 0.24 -21.82
N GLU A 288 8.99 0.16 -21.26
CA GLU A 288 9.33 -0.74 -20.15
C GLU A 288 8.50 -0.41 -18.90
N THR A 289 8.33 0.88 -18.58
CA THR A 289 7.51 1.31 -17.43
C THR A 289 6.05 0.90 -17.57
N ILE A 290 5.47 1.08 -18.75
CA ILE A 290 4.09 0.68 -19.03
C ILE A 290 3.97 -0.85 -19.02
N SER A 291 4.90 -1.57 -19.63
CA SER A 291 4.91 -3.03 -19.68
C SER A 291 5.01 -3.64 -18.26
N GLU A 292 5.94 -3.17 -17.45
CA GLU A 292 6.10 -3.64 -16.07
C GLU A 292 4.91 -3.23 -15.19
N GLY A 293 4.46 -1.98 -15.33
CA GLY A 293 3.31 -1.47 -14.60
C GLY A 293 2.02 -2.22 -14.92
N THR A 294 1.74 -2.52 -16.18
CA THR A 294 0.57 -3.30 -16.57
C THR A 294 0.64 -4.74 -16.08
N LYS A 295 1.83 -5.36 -16.03
CA LYS A 295 2.02 -6.70 -15.46
C LYS A 295 1.70 -6.71 -13.96
N ILE A 296 2.27 -5.77 -13.19
CA ILE A 296 1.98 -5.63 -11.76
C ILE A 296 0.48 -5.41 -11.52
N THR A 297 -0.15 -4.54 -12.30
CA THR A 297 -1.57 -4.22 -12.18
C THR A 297 -2.47 -5.40 -12.57
N LYS A 298 -2.04 -6.22 -13.53
CA LYS A 298 -2.73 -7.46 -13.91
C LYS A 298 -2.77 -8.44 -12.73
N ASP A 299 -1.63 -8.70 -12.09
CA ASP A 299 -1.55 -9.63 -10.96
C ASP A 299 -2.46 -9.16 -9.81
N GLU A 300 -2.52 -7.86 -9.57
CA GLU A 300 -3.39 -7.25 -8.56
C GLU A 300 -4.88 -7.35 -8.91
N LEU A 301 -5.23 -7.10 -10.17
CA LEU A 301 -6.60 -7.26 -10.63
C LEU A 301 -7.05 -8.72 -10.54
N GLU A 302 -6.19 -9.67 -10.90
CA GLU A 302 -6.47 -11.10 -10.74
C GLU A 302 -6.71 -11.45 -9.26
N HIS A 303 -5.89 -10.91 -8.35
CA HIS A 303 -6.09 -11.08 -6.92
C HIS A 303 -7.42 -10.48 -6.44
N PHE A 304 -7.78 -9.27 -6.89
CA PHE A 304 -9.06 -8.66 -6.60
C PHE A 304 -10.25 -9.51 -7.10
N LEU A 305 -10.12 -10.14 -8.26
CA LEU A 305 -11.18 -10.94 -8.88
C LEU A 305 -11.37 -12.32 -8.22
N GLN A 306 -10.44 -12.79 -7.38
CA GLN A 306 -10.59 -14.08 -6.68
C GLN A 306 -11.87 -14.12 -5.85
N GLY A 307 -12.68 -15.15 -6.08
CA GLY A 307 -13.97 -15.34 -5.37
C GLY A 307 -15.09 -14.37 -5.77
N ARG A 308 -14.89 -13.58 -6.85
CA ARG A 308 -15.89 -12.65 -7.39
C ARG A 308 -16.38 -13.08 -8.77
N ASP A 309 -17.54 -12.58 -9.17
CA ASP A 309 -18.07 -12.79 -10.52
C ASP A 309 -17.22 -12.05 -11.56
N ARG A 310 -16.17 -12.73 -12.03
CA ARG A 310 -15.19 -12.21 -12.99
C ARG A 310 -15.85 -11.52 -14.18
N THR A 311 -16.88 -12.12 -14.76
CA THR A 311 -17.57 -11.61 -15.94
C THR A 311 -18.16 -10.24 -15.68
N THR A 312 -18.89 -10.07 -14.58
CA THR A 312 -19.50 -8.80 -14.18
C THR A 312 -18.44 -7.72 -13.94
N TYR A 313 -17.40 -8.02 -13.17
CA TYR A 313 -16.37 -7.03 -12.83
C TYR A 313 -15.53 -6.61 -14.04
N LEU A 314 -15.10 -7.57 -14.89
CA LEU A 314 -14.34 -7.24 -16.11
C LEU A 314 -15.17 -6.48 -17.14
N ALA A 315 -16.47 -6.82 -17.30
CA ALA A 315 -17.35 -6.07 -18.18
C ALA A 315 -17.47 -4.61 -17.75
N ALA A 316 -17.69 -4.37 -16.46
CA ALA A 316 -17.77 -3.02 -15.89
C ALA A 316 -16.46 -2.24 -16.08
N LEU A 317 -15.32 -2.86 -15.77
CA LEU A 317 -14.00 -2.23 -15.89
C LEU A 317 -13.65 -1.89 -17.35
N LYS A 318 -13.89 -2.81 -18.29
CA LYS A 318 -13.57 -2.59 -19.72
C LYS A 318 -14.30 -1.38 -20.29
N VAL A 319 -15.56 -1.18 -19.93
CA VAL A 319 -16.34 -0.02 -20.39
C VAL A 319 -15.93 1.25 -19.64
N ALA A 320 -15.68 1.17 -18.34
CA ALA A 320 -15.19 2.31 -17.56
C ALA A 320 -13.79 2.80 -18.02
N ALA A 321 -12.99 1.96 -18.71
CA ALA A 321 -11.70 2.35 -19.27
C ALA A 321 -11.82 3.43 -20.36
N THR A 322 -12.97 3.53 -21.04
CA THR A 322 -13.29 4.56 -22.04
C THR A 322 -14.25 5.64 -21.51
N SER A 323 -14.47 5.66 -20.20
CA SER A 323 -15.48 6.49 -19.53
C SER A 323 -16.91 6.05 -19.87
N ALA A 324 -17.68 5.66 -18.87
CA ALA A 324 -19.02 5.10 -19.07
C ALA A 324 -20.00 5.58 -18.00
N ARG A 325 -21.27 5.66 -18.38
CA ARG A 325 -22.39 5.87 -17.46
C ARG A 325 -22.97 4.53 -16.99
N TRP A 326 -23.72 4.56 -15.91
CA TRP A 326 -24.33 3.37 -15.32
C TRP A 326 -25.09 2.47 -16.33
N LYS A 327 -25.89 3.09 -17.23
CA LYS A 327 -26.64 2.34 -18.26
C LYS A 327 -25.73 1.59 -19.23
N GLU A 328 -24.61 2.18 -19.62
CA GLU A 328 -23.63 1.57 -20.54
C GLU A 328 -22.91 0.40 -19.86
N ILE A 329 -22.59 0.56 -18.58
CA ILE A 329 -21.99 -0.52 -17.78
C ILE A 329 -22.98 -1.68 -17.62
N LYS A 330 -24.24 -1.41 -17.31
CA LYS A 330 -25.28 -2.44 -17.21
C LYS A 330 -25.41 -3.19 -18.54
N ALA A 331 -25.54 -2.50 -19.66
CA ALA A 331 -25.64 -3.11 -20.99
C ALA A 331 -24.41 -4.00 -21.31
N ALA A 332 -23.20 -3.54 -20.97
CA ALA A 332 -21.99 -4.32 -21.17
C ALA A 332 -21.94 -5.61 -20.32
N ILE A 333 -22.48 -5.56 -19.10
CA ILE A 333 -22.59 -6.72 -18.23
C ILE A 333 -23.64 -7.70 -18.81
N GLU A 334 -24.82 -7.20 -19.22
CA GLU A 334 -25.89 -7.98 -19.84
C GLU A 334 -25.42 -8.75 -21.07
N THR A 335 -24.66 -8.09 -21.94
CA THR A 335 -24.16 -8.70 -23.19
C THR A 335 -23.20 -9.87 -22.93
N ARG A 336 -22.55 -9.93 -21.76
CA ARG A 336 -21.53 -10.95 -21.46
C ARG A 336 -22.02 -12.03 -20.48
N ARG A 337 -23.20 -11.91 -19.94
CA ARG A 337 -23.78 -12.90 -19.03
C ARG A 337 -24.87 -13.69 -19.73
N THR A 338 -25.04 -14.93 -19.29
CA THR A 338 -26.15 -15.80 -19.73
C THR A 338 -27.49 -15.42 -19.05
N SER A 339 -27.45 -14.63 -17.96
CA SER A 339 -28.62 -14.14 -17.24
C SER A 339 -28.55 -12.63 -17.07
N VAL A 340 -29.67 -11.95 -17.22
CA VAL A 340 -29.78 -10.49 -17.01
C VAL A 340 -29.55 -10.18 -15.54
N PRO A 341 -28.52 -9.40 -15.18
CA PRO A 341 -28.29 -9.00 -13.80
C PRO A 341 -29.36 -8.01 -13.35
N ASN A 342 -29.83 -8.15 -12.10
CA ASN A 342 -30.66 -7.10 -11.52
C ASN A 342 -29.80 -5.84 -11.21
N ASP A 343 -30.47 -4.69 -11.06
CA ASP A 343 -29.81 -3.41 -10.81
C ASP A 343 -28.96 -3.43 -9.53
N ALA A 344 -29.37 -4.16 -8.51
CA ALA A 344 -28.62 -4.31 -7.28
C ALA A 344 -27.26 -5.02 -7.50
N THR A 345 -27.19 -6.01 -8.40
CA THR A 345 -25.93 -6.69 -8.75
C THR A 345 -24.96 -5.71 -9.41
N VAL A 346 -25.44 -4.92 -10.36
CA VAL A 346 -24.64 -3.89 -11.05
C VAL A 346 -24.14 -2.84 -10.05
N GLN A 347 -25.05 -2.33 -9.22
CA GLN A 347 -24.73 -1.33 -8.20
C GLN A 347 -23.69 -1.82 -7.22
N ASN A 348 -23.85 -3.04 -6.69
CA ASN A 348 -22.89 -3.67 -5.77
C ASN A 348 -21.51 -3.85 -6.42
N ALA A 349 -21.46 -4.24 -7.69
CA ALA A 349 -20.20 -4.36 -8.41
C ALA A 349 -19.49 -3.00 -8.52
N LEU A 350 -20.22 -1.95 -8.90
CA LEU A 350 -19.68 -0.59 -9.00
C LEU A 350 -19.21 -0.04 -7.65
N GLU A 351 -19.96 -0.27 -6.58
CA GLU A 351 -19.55 0.12 -5.23
C GLU A 351 -18.29 -0.60 -4.77
N ASN A 352 -18.18 -1.90 -5.06
CA ASN A 352 -16.96 -2.65 -4.75
C ASN A 352 -15.76 -2.17 -5.55
N LEU A 353 -15.94 -1.85 -6.85
CA LEU A 353 -14.88 -1.29 -7.70
C LEU A 353 -14.45 0.11 -7.23
N LYS A 354 -15.38 0.97 -6.81
CA LYS A 354 -15.07 2.28 -6.19
C LYS A 354 -14.32 2.10 -4.88
N ALA A 355 -14.81 1.22 -4.02
CA ALA A 355 -14.16 0.93 -2.75
C ALA A 355 -12.75 0.34 -2.92
N ALA A 356 -12.52 -0.44 -3.97
CA ALA A 356 -11.19 -0.93 -4.36
C ALA A 356 -10.32 0.15 -5.03
N MET A 357 -10.86 1.36 -5.27
CA MET A 357 -10.21 2.45 -5.99
C MET A 357 -9.80 2.11 -7.44
N LEU A 358 -10.44 1.09 -8.01
CA LEU A 358 -10.22 0.68 -9.41
C LEU A 358 -10.97 1.59 -10.39
N ILE A 359 -12.13 2.12 -9.96
CA ILE A 359 -12.87 3.14 -10.71
C ILE A 359 -13.16 4.35 -9.84
N ASN A 360 -13.38 5.48 -10.48
CA ASN A 360 -13.87 6.72 -9.88
C ASN A 360 -15.21 7.08 -10.52
N GLU A 361 -16.06 7.78 -9.78
CA GLU A 361 -17.32 8.33 -10.26
C GLU A 361 -17.34 9.84 -10.07
N LYS A 362 -17.62 10.54 -11.13
CA LYS A 362 -17.87 11.97 -11.09
C LYS A 362 -19.06 12.30 -12.01
N GLU A 363 -20.10 12.92 -11.44
CA GLU A 363 -21.32 13.33 -12.20
C GLU A 363 -21.98 12.17 -12.95
N GLY A 364 -21.99 10.96 -12.34
CA GLY A 364 -22.56 9.75 -12.93
C GLY A 364 -21.72 9.11 -14.04
N VAL A 365 -20.50 9.59 -14.26
CA VAL A 365 -19.53 9.00 -15.19
C VAL A 365 -18.47 8.23 -14.42
N TYR A 366 -18.31 6.96 -14.76
CA TYR A 366 -17.32 6.06 -14.20
C TYR A 366 -16.07 6.03 -15.06
N THR A 367 -14.91 6.20 -14.45
CA THR A 367 -13.60 6.26 -15.13
C THR A 367 -12.55 5.45 -14.36
N ILE A 368 -11.49 5.03 -15.04
CA ILE A 368 -10.32 4.42 -14.41
C ILE A 368 -9.23 5.47 -14.25
N LYS A 369 -8.79 5.68 -13.00
CA LYS A 369 -7.71 6.63 -12.69
C LYS A 369 -6.31 6.06 -12.92
N ASP A 370 -6.10 4.77 -12.61
CA ASP A 370 -4.78 4.16 -12.81
C ASP A 370 -4.48 3.96 -14.30
N PRO A 371 -3.45 4.64 -14.85
CA PRO A 371 -3.12 4.54 -16.26
C PRO A 371 -2.69 3.14 -16.69
N MET A 372 -2.08 2.35 -15.79
CA MET A 372 -1.66 0.98 -16.07
C MET A 372 -2.87 0.06 -16.18
N LEU A 373 -3.84 0.21 -15.28
CA LEU A 373 -5.10 -0.54 -15.35
C LEU A 373 -5.88 -0.17 -16.62
N ARG A 374 -5.96 1.12 -16.95
CA ARG A 374 -6.62 1.58 -18.18
C ARG A 374 -5.96 0.99 -19.43
N THR A 375 -4.64 1.04 -19.51
CA THR A 375 -3.87 0.45 -20.62
C THR A 375 -4.10 -1.05 -20.72
N LEU A 376 -4.02 -1.77 -19.59
CA LEU A 376 -4.26 -3.21 -19.52
C LEU A 376 -5.63 -3.62 -20.07
N LEU A 377 -6.67 -2.88 -19.73
CA LEU A 377 -8.05 -3.16 -20.15
C LEU A 377 -8.32 -2.82 -21.62
N LEU A 378 -7.67 -1.78 -22.15
CA LEU A 378 -7.79 -1.37 -23.55
C LEU A 378 -6.99 -2.25 -24.51
N THR A 379 -5.86 -2.82 -24.07
CA THR A 379 -5.00 -3.68 -24.92
C THR A 379 -5.44 -5.14 -24.98
N SER A 380 -6.62 -5.48 -24.44
CA SER A 380 -7.19 -6.85 -24.48
C SER A 380 -6.31 -7.95 -23.86
N GLN A 381 -5.35 -7.60 -23.00
CA GLN A 381 -4.47 -8.56 -22.32
C GLN A 381 -5.18 -9.32 -21.16
N ILE A 382 -6.48 -9.07 -20.95
CA ILE A 382 -7.33 -9.78 -19.99
C ILE A 382 -8.54 -10.34 -20.74
N THR A 383 -8.62 -11.63 -20.79
CA THR A 383 -9.78 -12.42 -21.27
C THR A 383 -10.67 -12.83 -20.10
#